data_034ab439d5db04790e368bb3a9926ea3
#
_entry.id   034ab439d5db04790e368bb3a9926ea3
#
_cell.length_a   1.000
_cell.length_b   1.000
_cell.length_c   1.000
_cell.angle_alpha   90.00
_cell.angle_beta   90.00
_cell.angle_gamma   90.00
#
_symmetry.space_group_name_H-M   'P 1'
#
loop_
_entity.id
_entity.type
_entity.pdbx_description
1 polymer ?
#
loop_
_entity_poly.entity_id
_entity_poly.type
_entity_poly.pdbx_seq_one_letter_code
_entity_poly.pdbx_strand_id
1 'polypeptide(L)'
;MKIALSFGFFLPVPPARGGATEKTWHALARRLAVRNHEVVAFTRTWPGWADHETLDGVRYHRLPGCDHTKRLWQNLILDLLWSFRVRRALAPDQIVISHNISLPWLLTRVPHRHRAPVSVVIGRMPKGQVRTYGRLDRIYATSEAVAARALVENPSVRPRLRTLRNSIDWHALQGRADTNGPVLIGYVGRLHPEKGLDLLINAGARLAANTTLPPWKIILVGPVRIADGGGGEAFVEKVAQEALNAGLSDRFEILPPVWAATELAALYRTLDIFVYPTRAVQGEGLSVAPIEAMAAGAVPVLSNLPCYADLLTPDRDGLIFDHQSPAAVEELTEAITGLLANPDRRTILATAARETARHFDYDTVAQELETDLGSLLRSS
;
A
#
# COMPACT_ATOMS: atom_id res chain seq x y z
N MET A 1 -21.15 6.65 15.06
CA MET A 1 -20.13 7.67 15.40
C MET A 1 -20.06 8.71 14.28
N LYS A 2 -19.62 9.94 14.58
CA LYS A 2 -19.27 10.92 13.56
C LYS A 2 -17.77 10.87 13.31
N ILE A 3 -17.36 10.53 12.11
CA ILE A 3 -15.94 10.27 11.76
C ILE A 3 -15.52 11.21 10.64
N ALA A 4 -14.41 11.90 10.83
CA ALA A 4 -13.78 12.75 9.84
C ALA A 4 -12.46 12.11 9.37
N LEU A 5 -12.36 11.80 8.11
CA LEU A 5 -11.15 11.29 7.48
C LEU A 5 -10.45 12.46 6.76
N SER A 6 -9.23 12.80 7.15
CA SER A 6 -8.42 13.78 6.43
C SER A 6 -7.40 13.07 5.57
N PHE A 7 -7.68 13.02 4.28
CA PHE A 7 -6.75 12.51 3.27
C PHE A 7 -5.64 13.52 2.97
N GLY A 8 -4.65 13.08 2.22
CA GLY A 8 -3.62 13.97 1.70
C GLY A 8 -4.16 14.96 0.67
N PHE A 9 -3.41 16.01 0.43
CA PHE A 9 -3.75 17.08 -0.52
C PHE A 9 -3.20 16.83 -1.94
N PHE A 10 -2.59 15.65 -2.18
CA PHE A 10 -1.94 15.32 -3.45
C PHE A 10 -2.84 14.56 -4.42
N LEU A 11 -3.46 13.47 -3.97
CA LEU A 11 -4.25 12.57 -4.80
C LEU A 11 -5.74 12.74 -4.56
N PRO A 12 -6.59 12.54 -5.60
CA PRO A 12 -8.03 12.62 -5.46
C PRO A 12 -8.61 11.40 -4.73
N VAL A 13 -9.71 11.59 -4.02
CA VAL A 13 -10.53 10.52 -3.44
C VAL A 13 -11.99 10.77 -3.83
N PRO A 14 -12.67 9.80 -4.47
CA PRO A 14 -12.26 8.43 -4.82
C PRO A 14 -10.97 8.32 -5.63
N PRO A 15 -10.23 7.19 -5.57
CA PRO A 15 -8.88 7.06 -6.11
C PRO A 15 -8.85 6.94 -7.65
N ALA A 16 -8.89 8.09 -8.36
CA ALA A 16 -8.84 8.13 -9.82
C ALA A 16 -7.42 7.95 -10.41
N ARG A 17 -6.37 8.07 -9.59
CA ARG A 17 -4.95 7.94 -10.00
C ARG A 17 -4.16 6.97 -9.13
N GLY A 18 -4.82 6.00 -8.53
CA GLY A 18 -4.18 5.06 -7.60
C GLY A 18 -3.91 5.69 -6.24
N GLY A 19 -2.81 5.28 -5.58
CA GLY A 19 -2.50 5.63 -4.20
C GLY A 19 -3.05 4.58 -3.22
N ALA A 20 -2.14 3.86 -2.55
CA ALA A 20 -2.54 2.80 -1.62
C ALA A 20 -3.37 3.36 -0.44
N THR A 21 -2.98 4.52 0.09
CA THR A 21 -3.69 5.19 1.18
C THR A 21 -5.09 5.61 0.74
N GLU A 22 -5.20 6.26 -0.42
CA GLU A 22 -6.47 6.74 -0.96
C GLU A 22 -7.43 5.58 -1.23
N LYS A 23 -6.93 4.50 -1.85
CA LYS A 23 -7.69 3.29 -2.15
C LYS A 23 -8.19 2.60 -0.86
N THR A 24 -7.29 2.32 0.07
CA THR A 24 -7.60 1.63 1.31
C THR A 24 -8.60 2.43 2.16
N TRP A 25 -8.32 3.70 2.40
CA TRP A 25 -9.14 4.51 3.29
C TRP A 25 -10.45 4.99 2.65
N HIS A 26 -10.53 5.10 1.33
CA HIS A 26 -11.80 5.25 0.62
C HIS A 26 -12.70 4.03 0.85
N ALA A 27 -12.16 2.83 0.70
CA ALA A 27 -12.89 1.60 0.93
C ALA A 27 -13.34 1.45 2.40
N LEU A 28 -12.45 1.74 3.37
CA LEU A 28 -12.80 1.74 4.79
C LEU A 28 -13.87 2.78 5.13
N ALA A 29 -13.82 3.98 4.54
CA ALA A 29 -14.85 5.01 4.71
C ALA A 29 -16.25 4.49 4.32
N ARG A 30 -16.34 3.81 3.17
CA ARG A 30 -17.60 3.20 2.69
C ARG A 30 -18.07 2.09 3.63
N ARG A 31 -17.17 1.23 4.12
CA ARG A 31 -17.52 0.17 5.09
C ARG A 31 -18.04 0.75 6.40
N LEU A 32 -17.42 1.83 6.90
CA LEU A 32 -17.90 2.54 8.09
C LEU A 32 -19.28 3.19 7.85
N ALA A 33 -19.53 3.76 6.67
CA ALA A 33 -20.82 4.33 6.32
C ALA A 33 -21.92 3.26 6.27
N VAL A 34 -21.66 2.08 5.68
CA VAL A 34 -22.59 0.93 5.68
C VAL A 34 -22.90 0.44 7.10
N ARG A 35 -21.95 0.61 8.04
CA ARG A 35 -22.10 0.29 9.48
C ARG A 35 -22.80 1.39 10.28
N ASN A 36 -23.54 2.29 9.61
CA ASN A 36 -24.31 3.38 10.19
C ASN A 36 -23.46 4.45 10.92
N HIS A 37 -22.23 4.69 10.48
CA HIS A 37 -21.46 5.84 10.93
C HIS A 37 -21.63 7.03 9.98
N GLU A 38 -21.67 8.24 10.52
CA GLU A 38 -21.59 9.46 9.73
C GLU A 38 -20.13 9.69 9.34
N VAL A 39 -19.76 9.48 8.07
CA VAL A 39 -18.40 9.62 7.59
C VAL A 39 -18.27 10.85 6.70
N VAL A 40 -17.35 11.74 7.05
CA VAL A 40 -16.94 12.90 6.23
C VAL A 40 -15.50 12.71 5.78
N ALA A 41 -15.27 12.77 4.47
CA ALA A 41 -13.95 12.66 3.86
C ALA A 41 -13.47 14.03 3.36
N PHE A 42 -12.45 14.59 3.99
CA PHE A 42 -11.76 15.80 3.52
C PHE A 42 -10.73 15.41 2.48
N THR A 43 -10.94 15.81 1.23
CA THR A 43 -10.14 15.43 0.07
C THR A 43 -9.81 16.65 -0.79
N ARG A 44 -8.88 16.53 -1.74
CA ARG A 44 -8.60 17.63 -2.66
C ARG A 44 -9.70 17.81 -3.72
N THR A 45 -9.89 19.05 -4.16
CA THR A 45 -10.69 19.34 -5.36
C THR A 45 -10.09 18.66 -6.59
N TRP A 46 -10.96 18.18 -7.49
CA TRP A 46 -10.57 17.52 -8.71
C TRP A 46 -11.41 17.99 -9.90
N PRO A 47 -10.83 18.18 -11.09
CA PRO A 47 -11.57 18.64 -12.26
C PRO A 47 -12.81 17.80 -12.54
N GLY A 48 -13.94 18.44 -12.71
CA GLY A 48 -15.24 17.78 -12.99
C GLY A 48 -15.95 17.18 -11.77
N TRP A 49 -15.40 17.32 -10.55
CA TRP A 49 -16.04 16.83 -9.33
C TRP A 49 -16.61 17.98 -8.50
N ALA A 50 -17.78 17.77 -7.88
CA ALA A 50 -18.38 18.74 -6.99
C ALA A 50 -17.57 18.88 -5.68
N ASP A 51 -17.50 20.09 -5.12
CA ASP A 51 -16.80 20.33 -3.85
C ASP A 51 -17.48 19.62 -2.66
N HIS A 52 -18.79 19.41 -2.76
CA HIS A 52 -19.60 18.70 -1.77
C HIS A 52 -20.48 17.69 -2.48
N GLU A 53 -20.36 16.42 -2.11
CA GLU A 53 -21.23 15.35 -2.60
C GLU A 53 -21.30 14.19 -1.61
N THR A 54 -22.28 13.35 -1.75
CA THR A 54 -22.38 12.10 -1.00
C THR A 54 -22.32 10.94 -1.99
N LEU A 55 -21.33 10.06 -1.83
CA LEU A 55 -21.17 8.85 -2.63
C LEU A 55 -21.05 7.66 -1.69
N ASP A 56 -21.85 6.62 -1.93
CA ASP A 56 -21.83 5.38 -1.13
C ASP A 56 -21.92 5.62 0.39
N GLY A 57 -22.73 6.59 0.81
CA GLY A 57 -22.92 6.95 2.22
C GLY A 57 -21.81 7.82 2.84
N VAL A 58 -20.72 8.11 2.11
CA VAL A 58 -19.65 9.00 2.55
C VAL A 58 -19.87 10.41 2.03
N ARG A 59 -19.82 11.40 2.91
CA ARG A 59 -19.87 12.82 2.54
C ARG A 59 -18.48 13.32 2.20
N TYR A 60 -18.24 13.68 0.96
CA TYR A 60 -16.99 14.29 0.50
C TYR A 60 -17.04 15.81 0.65
N HIS A 61 -16.04 16.34 1.31
CA HIS A 61 -15.78 17.77 1.38
C HIS A 61 -14.42 18.03 0.73
N ARG A 62 -14.45 18.52 -0.51
CA ARG A 62 -13.25 18.79 -1.30
C ARG A 62 -12.75 20.19 -1.05
N LEU A 63 -11.46 20.27 -0.74
CA LEU A 63 -10.76 21.51 -0.46
C LEU A 63 -9.63 21.71 -1.50
N PRO A 64 -9.24 22.98 -1.79
CA PRO A 64 -8.13 23.22 -2.71
C PRO A 64 -6.87 22.50 -2.29
N GLY A 65 -6.39 21.58 -3.14
CA GLY A 65 -5.16 20.83 -2.97
C GLY A 65 -4.06 21.29 -3.92
N CYS A 66 -2.92 20.61 -3.90
CA CYS A 66 -1.76 20.91 -4.74
C CYS A 66 -1.10 19.62 -5.20
N ASP A 67 -0.32 19.68 -6.26
CA ASP A 67 0.49 18.55 -6.69
C ASP A 67 1.76 18.42 -5.84
N HIS A 68 2.29 17.20 -5.78
CA HIS A 68 3.50 16.90 -5.03
C HIS A 68 4.71 17.60 -5.66
N THR A 69 5.55 18.22 -4.84
CA THR A 69 6.81 18.84 -5.28
C THR A 69 8.00 17.92 -4.97
N LYS A 70 9.11 18.13 -5.67
CA LYS A 70 10.37 17.41 -5.41
C LYS A 70 11.03 17.82 -4.08
N ARG A 71 10.63 18.96 -3.47
CA ARG A 71 11.26 19.53 -2.27
C ARG A 71 10.44 19.23 -1.03
N LEU A 72 11.01 18.49 -0.09
CA LEU A 72 10.34 18.06 1.15
C LEU A 72 9.76 19.26 1.94
N TRP A 73 10.53 20.35 2.12
CA TRP A 73 10.08 21.51 2.89
C TRP A 73 8.85 22.19 2.27
N GLN A 74 8.75 22.23 0.92
CA GLN A 74 7.56 22.76 0.24
C GLN A 74 6.34 21.89 0.54
N ASN A 75 6.50 20.56 0.49
CA ASN A 75 5.43 19.63 0.79
C ASN A 75 4.96 19.75 2.26
N LEU A 76 5.86 20.04 3.20
CA LEU A 76 5.49 20.30 4.60
C LEU A 76 4.70 21.61 4.78
N ILE A 77 5.05 22.67 4.05
CA ILE A 77 4.27 23.92 4.03
C ILE A 77 2.88 23.66 3.44
N LEU A 78 2.80 22.93 2.33
CA LEU A 78 1.52 22.58 1.69
C LEU A 78 0.65 21.73 2.61
N ASP A 79 1.24 20.78 3.35
CA ASP A 79 0.55 19.98 4.38
C ASP A 79 0.00 20.86 5.52
N LEU A 80 0.78 21.83 5.95
CA LEU A 80 0.33 22.79 6.98
C LEU A 80 -0.85 23.65 6.49
N LEU A 81 -0.77 24.20 5.28
CA LEU A 81 -1.85 24.98 4.67
C LEU A 81 -3.12 24.14 4.49
N TRP A 82 -2.98 22.89 4.02
CA TRP A 82 -4.06 21.93 3.94
C TRP A 82 -4.68 21.68 5.30
N SER A 83 -3.87 21.43 6.30
CA SER A 83 -4.30 21.16 7.67
C SER A 83 -5.08 22.32 8.29
N PHE A 84 -4.74 23.57 7.99
CA PHE A 84 -5.54 24.74 8.39
C PHE A 84 -6.91 24.75 7.71
N ARG A 85 -7.01 24.40 6.43
CA ARG A 85 -8.29 24.32 5.71
C ARG A 85 -9.20 23.26 6.32
N VAL A 86 -8.67 22.05 6.52
CA VAL A 86 -9.41 20.94 7.15
C VAL A 86 -9.86 21.35 8.56
N ARG A 87 -8.96 21.87 9.39
CA ARG A 87 -9.26 22.32 10.76
C ARG A 87 -10.40 23.33 10.81
N ARG A 88 -10.48 24.24 9.85
CA ARG A 88 -11.56 25.23 9.75
C ARG A 88 -12.91 24.62 9.40
N ALA A 89 -12.91 23.60 8.57
CA ALA A 89 -14.11 22.89 8.09
C ALA A 89 -14.61 21.81 9.05
N LEU A 90 -13.79 21.36 10.00
CA LEU A 90 -14.08 20.27 10.93
C LEU A 90 -15.19 20.66 11.93
N ALA A 91 -16.14 19.75 12.14
CA ALA A 91 -17.13 19.87 13.21
C ALA A 91 -16.50 19.49 14.58
N PRO A 92 -16.99 20.06 15.71
CA PRO A 92 -16.37 19.87 17.02
C PRO A 92 -16.42 18.44 17.56
N ASP A 93 -17.41 17.66 17.15
CA ASP A 93 -17.78 16.35 17.67
C ASP A 93 -17.36 15.18 16.76
N GLN A 94 -16.59 15.42 15.70
CA GLN A 94 -16.11 14.40 14.78
C GLN A 94 -14.80 13.77 15.27
N ILE A 95 -14.76 12.45 15.40
CA ILE A 95 -13.50 11.71 15.60
C ILE A 95 -12.65 11.90 14.35
N VAL A 96 -11.43 12.38 14.52
CA VAL A 96 -10.52 12.64 13.39
C VAL A 96 -9.56 11.50 13.18
N ILE A 97 -9.48 11.00 11.95
CA ILE A 97 -8.43 10.11 11.47
C ILE A 97 -7.67 10.84 10.38
N SER A 98 -6.41 11.17 10.65
CA SER A 98 -5.59 12.00 9.77
C SER A 98 -4.48 11.21 9.09
N HIS A 99 -4.28 11.48 7.80
CA HIS A 99 -3.11 11.04 7.03
C HIS A 99 -2.09 12.18 6.83
N ASN A 100 -2.34 13.32 7.48
CA ASN A 100 -1.50 14.50 7.43
C ASN A 100 -0.51 14.55 8.59
N ILE A 101 0.63 15.20 8.39
CA ILE A 101 1.63 15.38 9.44
C ILE A 101 1.21 16.52 10.38
N SER A 102 0.73 17.63 9.83
CA SER A 102 0.50 18.87 10.57
C SER A 102 -0.88 18.93 11.24
N LEU A 103 -1.92 18.28 10.68
CA LEU A 103 -3.28 18.38 11.22
C LEU A 103 -3.40 17.85 12.65
N PRO A 104 -2.87 16.68 13.01
CA PRO A 104 -2.91 16.17 14.37
C PRO A 104 -2.22 17.11 15.37
N TRP A 105 -1.08 17.70 14.98
CA TRP A 105 -0.36 18.68 15.79
C TRP A 105 -1.19 19.95 16.01
N LEU A 106 -1.81 20.48 14.95
CA LEU A 106 -2.67 21.68 15.04
C LEU A 106 -3.88 21.45 15.95
N LEU A 107 -4.53 20.31 15.87
CA LEU A 107 -5.73 20.01 16.66
C LEU A 107 -5.43 19.82 18.15
N THR A 108 -4.25 19.33 18.49
CA THR A 108 -3.89 19.01 19.88
C THR A 108 -3.09 20.10 20.61
N ARG A 109 -2.51 21.06 19.89
CA ARG A 109 -1.62 22.07 20.47
C ARG A 109 -2.08 23.52 20.29
N VAL A 110 -2.87 23.78 19.24
CA VAL A 110 -3.40 25.12 18.98
C VAL A 110 -4.87 25.17 19.42
N PRO A 111 -5.28 26.12 20.28
CA PRO A 111 -6.66 26.22 20.74
C PRO A 111 -7.67 26.17 19.60
N HIS A 112 -8.65 25.28 19.72
CA HIS A 112 -9.69 25.07 18.72
C HIS A 112 -11.00 24.59 19.39
N ARG A 113 -12.11 24.69 18.66
CA ARG A 113 -13.43 24.22 19.11
C ARG A 113 -13.60 22.70 19.12
N HIS A 114 -12.68 21.97 18.48
CA HIS A 114 -12.71 20.51 18.38
C HIS A 114 -12.53 19.86 19.76
N ARG A 115 -13.33 18.83 20.08
CA ARG A 115 -13.35 18.16 21.38
C ARG A 115 -13.31 16.61 21.28
N ALA A 116 -13.57 16.07 20.10
CA ALA A 116 -13.57 14.63 19.88
C ALA A 116 -12.13 14.08 19.72
N PRO A 117 -11.93 12.76 19.84
CA PRO A 117 -10.62 12.13 19.70
C PRO A 117 -9.92 12.44 18.37
N VAL A 118 -8.60 12.59 18.43
CA VAL A 118 -7.74 12.85 17.27
C VAL A 118 -6.75 11.71 17.10
N SER A 119 -6.77 11.08 15.94
CA SER A 119 -5.86 10.01 15.57
C SER A 119 -5.08 10.32 14.29
N VAL A 120 -3.95 9.63 14.13
CA VAL A 120 -3.09 9.70 12.94
C VAL A 120 -2.75 8.30 12.44
N VAL A 121 -2.63 8.17 11.13
CA VAL A 121 -2.15 6.94 10.47
C VAL A 121 -0.73 7.14 9.98
N ILE A 122 0.17 6.26 10.38
CA ILE A 122 1.55 6.21 9.94
C ILE A 122 1.68 5.10 8.89
N GLY A 123 1.63 5.49 7.62
CA GLY A 123 1.64 4.56 6.48
C GLY A 123 3.03 4.17 5.97
N ARG A 124 4.10 4.74 6.53
CA ARG A 124 5.50 4.49 6.14
C ARG A 124 6.40 4.57 7.36
N MET A 125 7.64 4.12 7.24
CA MET A 125 8.62 4.27 8.31
C MET A 125 8.72 5.73 8.75
N PRO A 126 8.52 6.04 10.05
CA PRO A 126 8.58 7.41 10.58
C PRO A 126 9.96 8.03 10.40
N LYS A 127 9.96 9.36 10.24
CA LYS A 127 11.18 10.17 10.02
C LYS A 127 11.25 11.36 11.01
N GLY A 128 10.88 11.12 12.28
CA GLY A 128 10.95 12.11 13.36
C GLY A 128 9.62 12.73 13.76
N GLN A 129 8.54 12.61 12.96
CA GLN A 129 7.25 13.23 13.22
C GLN A 129 6.55 12.69 14.48
N VAL A 130 6.79 11.44 14.86
CA VAL A 130 6.16 10.81 16.03
C VAL A 130 6.52 11.50 17.33
N ARG A 131 7.64 12.21 17.37
CA ARG A 131 8.05 13.05 18.53
C ARG A 131 6.99 14.09 18.89
N THR A 132 6.19 14.52 17.92
CA THR A 132 5.14 15.54 18.11
C THR A 132 3.77 14.96 18.49
N TYR A 133 3.59 13.62 18.43
CA TYR A 133 2.31 12.93 18.55
C TYR A 133 1.93 12.50 19.98
N GLY A 134 2.69 12.92 20.99
CA GLY A 134 2.45 12.52 22.39
C GLY A 134 1.11 13.00 23.02
N ARG A 135 0.33 13.86 22.32
CA ARG A 135 -0.97 14.33 22.77
C ARG A 135 -2.16 13.76 21.98
N LEU A 136 -1.90 12.87 21.03
CA LEU A 136 -2.97 12.22 20.25
C LEU A 136 -3.67 11.14 21.09
N ASP A 137 -4.93 10.89 20.77
CA ASP A 137 -5.71 9.85 21.45
C ASP A 137 -5.38 8.47 20.86
N ARG A 138 -5.04 8.40 19.55
CA ARG A 138 -4.65 7.16 18.90
C ARG A 138 -3.63 7.41 17.78
N ILE A 139 -2.72 6.44 17.61
CA ILE A 139 -1.75 6.38 16.52
C ILE A 139 -1.87 5.00 15.89
N TYR A 140 -2.20 4.94 14.61
CA TYR A 140 -2.26 3.71 13.85
C TYR A 140 -1.00 3.53 13.02
N ALA A 141 -0.29 2.44 13.23
CA ALA A 141 0.84 2.01 12.40
C ALA A 141 0.37 0.93 11.44
N THR A 142 0.83 0.97 10.18
CA THR A 142 0.40 -0.02 9.17
C THR A 142 1.07 -1.39 9.30
N SER A 143 2.09 -1.50 10.17
CA SER A 143 2.78 -2.76 10.50
C SER A 143 3.45 -2.67 11.88
N GLU A 144 3.81 -3.81 12.47
CA GLU A 144 4.59 -3.87 13.70
C GLU A 144 5.98 -3.22 13.54
N ALA A 145 6.57 -3.32 12.34
CA ALA A 145 7.83 -2.66 12.04
C ALA A 145 7.70 -1.12 12.09
N VAL A 146 6.59 -0.57 11.56
CA VAL A 146 6.28 0.86 11.67
C VAL A 146 5.99 1.24 13.12
N ALA A 147 5.27 0.40 13.87
CA ALA A 147 4.98 0.60 15.28
C ALA A 147 6.27 0.60 16.13
N ALA A 148 7.15 -0.36 15.91
CA ALA A 148 8.44 -0.44 16.60
C ALA A 148 9.29 0.81 16.31
N ARG A 149 9.35 1.26 15.05
CA ARG A 149 10.07 2.49 14.70
C ARG A 149 9.46 3.73 15.34
N ALA A 150 8.12 3.82 15.43
CA ALA A 150 7.44 4.90 16.12
C ALA A 150 7.81 4.96 17.60
N LEU A 151 7.93 3.81 18.27
CA LEU A 151 8.35 3.71 19.68
C LEU A 151 9.82 4.12 19.89
N VAL A 152 10.70 3.85 18.93
CA VAL A 152 12.08 4.36 18.96
C VAL A 152 12.12 5.90 18.92
N GLU A 153 11.24 6.53 18.15
CA GLU A 153 11.15 7.99 18.07
C GLU A 153 10.50 8.61 19.33
N ASN A 154 9.48 7.95 19.87
CA ASN A 154 8.76 8.45 21.04
C ASN A 154 8.16 7.28 21.86
N PRO A 155 8.84 6.77 22.88
CA PRO A 155 8.34 5.67 23.72
C PRO A 155 7.02 6.00 24.44
N SER A 156 6.73 7.29 24.69
CA SER A 156 5.54 7.72 25.44
C SER A 156 4.22 7.47 24.69
N VAL A 157 4.27 7.19 23.39
CA VAL A 157 3.06 6.92 22.59
C VAL A 157 2.58 5.46 22.72
N ARG A 158 3.34 4.57 23.36
CA ARG A 158 3.01 3.13 23.50
C ARG A 158 1.55 2.84 23.90
N PRO A 159 0.94 3.50 24.90
CA PRO A 159 -0.44 3.22 25.30
C PRO A 159 -1.48 3.53 24.20
N ARG A 160 -1.13 4.46 23.29
CA ARG A 160 -2.01 4.98 22.22
C ARG A 160 -1.70 4.37 20.86
N LEU A 161 -0.62 3.61 20.73
CA LEU A 161 -0.20 2.99 19.48
C LEU A 161 -0.95 1.69 19.25
N ARG A 162 -1.46 1.51 18.04
CA ARG A 162 -2.10 0.29 17.56
C ARG A 162 -1.60 -0.02 16.15
N THR A 163 -1.49 -1.28 15.83
CA THR A 163 -1.28 -1.71 14.45
C THR A 163 -2.63 -1.84 13.76
N LEU A 164 -2.80 -1.13 12.65
CA LEU A 164 -3.93 -1.22 11.76
C LEU A 164 -3.40 -1.44 10.35
N ARG A 165 -3.44 -2.67 9.92
CA ARG A 165 -2.83 -3.12 8.65
C ARG A 165 -3.52 -2.52 7.44
N ASN A 166 -2.78 -2.32 6.35
CA ASN A 166 -3.37 -2.02 5.07
C ASN A 166 -4.31 -3.16 4.65
N SER A 167 -5.36 -2.83 3.92
CA SER A 167 -6.43 -3.76 3.57
C SER A 167 -6.75 -3.75 2.09
N ILE A 168 -7.43 -4.80 1.64
CA ILE A 168 -7.76 -5.11 0.25
C ILE A 168 -9.23 -5.50 0.11
N ASP A 169 -9.73 -5.54 -1.12
CA ASP A 169 -11.01 -6.18 -1.44
C ASP A 169 -10.75 -7.66 -1.73
N TRP A 170 -10.72 -8.47 -0.66
CA TRP A 170 -10.45 -9.90 -0.79
C TRP A 170 -11.48 -10.60 -1.68
N HIS A 171 -12.75 -10.21 -1.57
CA HIS A 171 -13.83 -10.80 -2.36
C HIS A 171 -13.70 -10.52 -3.86
N ALA A 172 -13.27 -9.31 -4.22
CA ALA A 172 -13.06 -8.94 -5.62
C ALA A 172 -11.79 -9.57 -6.22
N LEU A 173 -10.79 -9.89 -5.39
CA LEU A 173 -9.51 -10.42 -5.82
C LEU A 173 -9.48 -11.93 -5.90
N GLN A 174 -10.26 -12.63 -5.07
CA GLN A 174 -10.23 -14.10 -4.99
C GLN A 174 -10.54 -14.78 -6.33
N GLY A 175 -10.01 -15.97 -6.46
CA GLY A 175 -10.16 -16.77 -7.68
C GLY A 175 -8.96 -16.63 -8.60
N ARG A 176 -8.63 -17.70 -9.29
CA ARG A 176 -7.55 -17.73 -10.26
C ARG A 176 -8.13 -17.84 -11.66
N ALA A 177 -7.51 -17.16 -12.63
CA ALA A 177 -7.83 -17.38 -14.02
C ALA A 177 -7.17 -18.69 -14.51
N ASP A 178 -7.91 -19.53 -15.22
CA ASP A 178 -7.34 -20.68 -15.93
C ASP A 178 -6.50 -20.16 -17.10
N THR A 179 -5.19 -20.26 -16.96
CA THR A 179 -4.24 -19.87 -18.01
C THR A 179 -3.56 -21.14 -18.54
N ASN A 180 -3.87 -21.54 -19.77
CA ASN A 180 -3.17 -22.61 -20.48
C ASN A 180 -1.84 -22.14 -21.10
N GLY A 181 -1.18 -21.15 -20.47
CA GLY A 181 0.02 -20.49 -20.98
C GLY A 181 1.27 -20.77 -20.14
N PRO A 182 2.33 -20.01 -20.37
CA PRO A 182 3.53 -20.05 -19.54
C PRO A 182 3.21 -19.60 -18.10
N VAL A 183 4.03 -20.04 -17.14
CA VAL A 183 3.95 -19.57 -15.76
C VAL A 183 4.23 -18.06 -15.71
N LEU A 184 3.28 -17.25 -15.23
CA LEU A 184 3.40 -15.82 -15.18
C LEU A 184 4.04 -15.35 -13.87
N ILE A 185 5.20 -14.70 -13.99
CA ILE A 185 5.94 -14.06 -12.92
C ILE A 185 5.62 -12.56 -13.00
N GLY A 186 4.83 -12.04 -12.07
CA GLY A 186 4.35 -10.65 -12.11
C GLY A 186 5.00 -9.75 -11.07
N TYR A 187 5.22 -8.51 -11.47
CA TYR A 187 5.43 -7.37 -10.57
C TYR A 187 4.33 -6.35 -10.83
N VAL A 188 3.65 -5.90 -9.79
CA VAL A 188 2.66 -4.82 -9.86
C VAL A 188 3.03 -3.73 -8.86
N GLY A 189 3.27 -2.53 -9.36
CA GLY A 189 3.68 -1.40 -8.54
C GLY A 189 4.34 -0.30 -9.35
N ARG A 190 4.71 0.80 -8.72
CA ARG A 190 5.41 1.90 -9.39
C ARG A 190 6.71 1.40 -10.03
N LEU A 191 6.92 1.66 -11.30
CA LEU A 191 8.19 1.37 -11.96
C LEU A 191 9.20 2.46 -11.56
N HIS A 192 9.93 2.21 -10.48
CA HIS A 192 10.83 3.17 -9.85
C HIS A 192 12.12 2.47 -9.37
N PRO A 193 13.30 3.12 -9.40
CA PRO A 193 14.58 2.51 -9.01
C PRO A 193 14.58 1.84 -7.64
N GLU A 194 13.86 2.40 -6.66
CA GLU A 194 13.77 1.82 -5.31
C GLU A 194 13.09 0.44 -5.27
N LYS A 195 12.40 0.03 -6.35
CA LYS A 195 11.66 -1.22 -6.42
C LYS A 195 12.51 -2.43 -6.82
N GLY A 196 13.80 -2.23 -7.12
CA GLY A 196 14.73 -3.32 -7.33
C GLY A 196 14.42 -4.19 -8.56
N LEU A 197 13.85 -3.62 -9.62
CA LEU A 197 13.46 -4.36 -10.83
C LEU A 197 14.64 -5.00 -11.54
N ASP A 198 15.85 -4.43 -11.38
CA ASP A 198 17.11 -5.00 -11.84
C ASP A 198 17.40 -6.37 -11.21
N LEU A 199 17.04 -6.60 -9.94
CA LEU A 199 17.16 -7.93 -9.31
C LEU A 199 16.31 -8.97 -10.05
N LEU A 200 15.07 -8.60 -10.40
CA LEU A 200 14.16 -9.50 -11.12
C LEU A 200 14.65 -9.78 -12.56
N ILE A 201 15.18 -8.77 -13.26
CA ILE A 201 15.77 -8.94 -14.61
C ILE A 201 16.98 -9.88 -14.55
N ASN A 202 17.90 -9.65 -13.61
CA ASN A 202 19.09 -10.49 -13.46
C ASN A 202 18.74 -11.93 -13.05
N ALA A 203 17.73 -12.12 -12.19
CA ALA A 203 17.20 -13.44 -11.90
C ALA A 203 16.61 -14.10 -13.17
N GLY A 204 15.81 -13.33 -13.95
CA GLY A 204 15.28 -13.77 -15.24
C GLY A 204 16.34 -14.24 -16.23
N ALA A 205 17.48 -13.52 -16.32
CA ALA A 205 18.63 -13.94 -17.16
C ALA A 205 19.16 -15.33 -16.76
N ARG A 206 19.27 -15.58 -15.44
CA ARG A 206 19.72 -16.88 -14.92
C ARG A 206 18.68 -17.98 -15.14
N LEU A 207 17.38 -17.67 -14.97
CA LEU A 207 16.30 -18.59 -15.30
C LEU A 207 16.29 -18.97 -16.79
N ALA A 208 16.57 -18.01 -17.68
CA ALA A 208 16.63 -18.25 -19.13
C ALA A 208 17.77 -19.20 -19.54
N ALA A 209 18.86 -19.22 -18.78
CA ALA A 209 19.97 -20.16 -18.99
C ALA A 209 19.61 -21.61 -18.59
N ASN A 210 18.56 -21.81 -17.79
CA ASN A 210 18.09 -23.15 -17.40
C ASN A 210 17.00 -23.64 -18.36
N THR A 211 17.38 -24.45 -19.33
CA THR A 211 16.48 -24.98 -20.37
C THR A 211 15.56 -26.10 -19.89
N THR A 212 15.71 -26.58 -18.66
CA THR A 212 14.85 -27.64 -18.10
C THR A 212 13.58 -27.11 -17.44
N LEU A 213 13.48 -25.78 -17.26
CA LEU A 213 12.30 -25.15 -16.67
C LEU A 213 11.11 -25.14 -17.63
N PRO A 214 9.87 -25.25 -17.10
CA PRO A 214 8.67 -25.10 -17.93
C PRO A 214 8.62 -23.69 -18.53
N PRO A 215 7.80 -23.46 -19.57
CA PRO A 215 7.62 -22.10 -20.12
C PRO A 215 7.19 -21.09 -19.04
N TRP A 216 7.84 -19.94 -19.03
CA TRP A 216 7.54 -18.83 -18.08
C TRP A 216 7.72 -17.48 -18.76
N LYS A 217 7.08 -16.45 -18.19
CA LYS A 217 7.16 -15.06 -18.64
C LYS A 217 7.14 -14.08 -17.46
N ILE A 218 7.93 -13.02 -17.52
CA ILE A 218 7.93 -11.91 -16.57
C ILE A 218 7.06 -10.78 -17.13
N ILE A 219 6.18 -10.24 -16.29
CA ILE A 219 5.42 -9.03 -16.60
C ILE A 219 5.60 -7.98 -15.51
N LEU A 220 5.87 -6.73 -15.92
CA LEU A 220 5.91 -5.58 -15.04
C LEU A 220 4.73 -4.67 -15.34
N VAL A 221 3.97 -4.28 -14.31
CA VAL A 221 2.78 -3.45 -14.46
C VAL A 221 2.79 -2.29 -13.47
N GLY A 222 2.63 -1.07 -13.96
CA GLY A 222 2.43 0.06 -13.07
C GLY A 222 2.85 1.41 -13.62
N PRO A 223 2.65 2.47 -12.83
CA PRO A 223 2.90 3.83 -13.29
C PRO A 223 4.39 4.09 -13.53
N VAL A 224 4.63 4.75 -14.67
CA VAL A 224 5.94 5.14 -15.18
C VAL A 224 6.21 6.61 -14.88
N ARG A 225 5.21 7.48 -15.11
CA ARG A 225 5.38 8.93 -15.01
C ARG A 225 5.74 9.37 -13.59
N ILE A 226 6.64 10.34 -13.49
CA ILE A 226 7.05 10.95 -12.20
C ILE A 226 5.85 11.53 -11.45
N ALA A 227 4.89 12.13 -12.16
CA ALA A 227 3.67 12.69 -11.57
C ALA A 227 2.80 11.62 -10.87
N ASP A 228 2.89 10.37 -11.31
CA ASP A 228 2.16 9.22 -10.73
C ASP A 228 3.08 8.40 -9.78
N GLY A 229 4.25 8.95 -9.44
CA GLY A 229 5.23 8.35 -8.53
C GLY A 229 6.18 7.35 -9.19
N GLY A 230 6.17 7.20 -10.51
CA GLY A 230 7.12 6.37 -11.25
C GLY A 230 8.52 7.00 -11.37
N GLY A 231 9.46 6.26 -11.95
CA GLY A 231 10.84 6.68 -12.16
C GLY A 231 11.06 7.53 -13.42
N GLY A 232 10.02 7.69 -14.25
CA GLY A 232 10.09 8.37 -15.53
C GLY A 232 10.39 7.42 -16.70
N GLU A 233 10.15 7.90 -17.92
CA GLU A 233 10.29 7.12 -19.17
C GLU A 233 11.72 6.60 -19.32
N ALA A 234 12.73 7.43 -19.09
CA ALA A 234 14.14 7.04 -19.21
C ALA A 234 14.52 5.86 -18.28
N PHE A 235 13.89 5.75 -17.10
CA PHE A 235 14.09 4.61 -16.23
C PHE A 235 13.49 3.34 -16.81
N VAL A 236 12.29 3.43 -17.38
CA VAL A 236 11.60 2.27 -17.96
C VAL A 236 12.30 1.81 -19.25
N GLU A 237 12.78 2.73 -20.08
CA GLU A 237 13.60 2.43 -21.25
C GLU A 237 14.88 1.68 -20.85
N LYS A 238 15.54 2.12 -19.76
CA LYS A 238 16.70 1.42 -19.19
C LYS A 238 16.33 -0.01 -18.75
N VAL A 239 15.22 -0.19 -18.04
CA VAL A 239 14.72 -1.51 -17.60
C VAL A 239 14.45 -2.43 -18.79
N ALA A 240 13.80 -1.91 -19.84
CA ALA A 240 13.54 -2.67 -21.06
C ALA A 240 14.84 -3.07 -21.79
N GLN A 241 15.80 -2.14 -21.86
CA GLN A 241 17.11 -2.43 -22.49
C GLN A 241 17.92 -3.45 -21.69
N GLU A 242 17.87 -3.39 -20.36
CA GLU A 242 18.51 -4.39 -19.49
C GLU A 242 17.91 -5.78 -19.73
N ALA A 243 16.59 -5.89 -19.84
CA ALA A 243 15.92 -7.16 -20.14
C ALA A 243 16.29 -7.68 -21.54
N LEU A 244 16.38 -6.81 -22.55
CA LEU A 244 16.83 -7.17 -23.89
C LEU A 244 18.26 -7.70 -23.86
N ASN A 245 19.18 -7.00 -23.20
CA ASN A 245 20.58 -7.40 -23.07
C ASN A 245 20.74 -8.71 -22.29
N ALA A 246 19.81 -9.01 -21.39
CA ALA A 246 19.73 -10.25 -20.64
C ALA A 246 19.13 -11.44 -21.44
N GLY A 247 18.78 -11.25 -22.72
CA GLY A 247 18.19 -12.28 -23.57
C GLY A 247 16.75 -12.64 -23.24
N LEU A 248 15.99 -11.69 -22.67
CA LEU A 248 14.62 -11.92 -22.22
C LEU A 248 13.54 -11.44 -23.20
N SER A 249 13.87 -11.11 -24.44
CA SER A 249 12.98 -10.48 -25.43
C SER A 249 11.60 -11.16 -25.55
N ASP A 250 11.57 -12.50 -25.55
CA ASP A 250 10.34 -13.28 -25.72
C ASP A 250 9.65 -13.62 -24.39
N ARG A 251 10.28 -13.31 -23.26
CA ARG A 251 9.86 -13.71 -21.91
C ARG A 251 9.65 -12.54 -20.95
N PHE A 252 9.71 -11.31 -21.44
CA PHE A 252 9.61 -10.10 -20.64
C PHE A 252 8.69 -9.09 -21.29
N GLU A 253 7.80 -8.48 -20.51
CA GLU A 253 6.87 -7.47 -20.98
C GLU A 253 6.63 -6.40 -19.93
N ILE A 254 6.56 -5.15 -20.35
CA ILE A 254 6.15 -4.02 -19.53
C ILE A 254 4.76 -3.59 -20.01
N LEU A 255 3.76 -3.76 -19.17
CA LEU A 255 2.38 -3.38 -19.45
C LEU A 255 2.07 -1.97 -18.92
N PRO A 256 1.15 -1.25 -19.56
CA PRO A 256 0.69 0.02 -19.05
C PRO A 256 0.06 -0.11 -17.66
N PRO A 257 0.01 0.99 -16.88
CA PRO A 257 -0.63 0.97 -15.57
C PRO A 257 -2.13 0.68 -15.68
N VAL A 258 -2.61 -0.22 -14.84
CA VAL A 258 -4.03 -0.58 -14.73
C VAL A 258 -4.64 0.17 -13.54
N TRP A 259 -5.61 1.06 -13.81
CA TRP A 259 -6.24 1.89 -12.79
C TRP A 259 -7.60 1.37 -12.31
N ALA A 260 -8.35 0.73 -13.19
CA ALA A 260 -9.64 0.14 -12.84
C ALA A 260 -9.46 -1.06 -11.91
N ALA A 261 -10.12 -1.06 -10.76
CA ALA A 261 -9.98 -2.10 -9.75
C ALA A 261 -10.34 -3.50 -10.26
N THR A 262 -11.37 -3.59 -11.12
CA THR A 262 -11.82 -4.84 -11.75
C THR A 262 -10.79 -5.41 -12.72
N GLU A 263 -10.15 -4.56 -13.53
CA GLU A 263 -9.11 -4.96 -14.47
C GLU A 263 -7.83 -5.35 -13.72
N LEU A 264 -7.48 -4.60 -12.66
CA LEU A 264 -6.33 -4.92 -11.81
C LEU A 264 -6.53 -6.26 -11.09
N ALA A 265 -7.72 -6.54 -10.60
CA ALA A 265 -8.05 -7.83 -10.00
C ALA A 265 -7.99 -8.97 -11.04
N ALA A 266 -8.46 -8.73 -12.26
CA ALA A 266 -8.34 -9.69 -13.36
C ALA A 266 -6.87 -9.98 -13.68
N LEU A 267 -6.02 -8.96 -13.73
CA LEU A 267 -4.58 -9.10 -13.92
C LEU A 267 -3.94 -9.94 -12.81
N TYR A 268 -4.18 -9.62 -11.53
CA TYR A 268 -3.61 -10.40 -10.42
C TYR A 268 -4.00 -11.88 -10.49
N ARG A 269 -5.23 -12.19 -10.92
CA ARG A 269 -5.69 -13.59 -11.06
C ARG A 269 -4.97 -14.39 -12.14
N THR A 270 -4.27 -13.74 -13.06
CA THR A 270 -3.43 -14.43 -14.07
C THR A 270 -2.04 -14.77 -13.55
N LEU A 271 -1.59 -14.17 -12.45
CA LEU A 271 -0.24 -14.35 -11.94
C LEU A 271 -0.08 -15.66 -11.17
N ASP A 272 0.99 -16.39 -11.44
CA ASP A 272 1.40 -17.59 -10.70
C ASP A 272 2.33 -17.27 -9.54
N ILE A 273 3.30 -16.41 -9.81
CA ILE A 273 4.34 -15.97 -8.89
C ILE A 273 4.33 -14.46 -8.88
N PHE A 274 4.27 -13.86 -7.71
CA PHE A 274 4.36 -12.43 -7.55
C PHE A 274 5.68 -12.05 -6.92
N VAL A 275 6.52 -11.31 -7.64
CA VAL A 275 7.83 -10.89 -7.14
C VAL A 275 7.80 -9.41 -6.78
N TYR A 276 8.20 -9.09 -5.54
CA TYR A 276 8.28 -7.71 -5.08
C TYR A 276 9.67 -7.42 -4.47
N PRO A 277 10.68 -7.16 -5.33
CA PRO A 277 12.08 -7.13 -4.94
C PRO A 277 12.53 -5.74 -4.44
N THR A 278 11.64 -5.05 -3.72
CA THR A 278 11.83 -3.66 -3.30
C THR A 278 13.05 -3.48 -2.38
N ARG A 279 13.81 -2.41 -2.61
CA ARG A 279 14.90 -1.94 -1.74
C ARG A 279 14.48 -0.80 -0.82
N ALA A 280 13.20 -0.43 -0.83
CA ALA A 280 12.67 0.75 -0.16
C ALA A 280 12.47 0.54 1.35
N VAL A 281 13.53 0.25 2.11
CA VAL A 281 13.50 -0.01 3.56
C VAL A 281 12.75 1.08 4.34
N GLN A 282 12.91 2.35 3.97
CA GLN A 282 12.21 3.48 4.60
C GLN A 282 10.91 3.89 3.87
N GLY A 283 10.70 3.38 2.67
CA GLY A 283 9.56 3.71 1.83
C GLY A 283 8.35 2.81 2.05
N GLU A 284 8.57 1.59 2.53
CA GLU A 284 7.51 0.61 2.76
C GLU A 284 7.05 0.61 4.22
N GLY A 285 5.73 0.69 4.42
CA GLY A 285 5.13 0.46 5.73
C GLY A 285 4.49 -0.93 5.80
N LEU A 286 3.65 -1.24 4.83
CA LEU A 286 3.13 -2.55 4.43
C LEU A 286 2.54 -2.38 3.04
N SER A 287 3.13 -3.01 2.04
CA SER A 287 2.69 -2.86 0.65
C SER A 287 1.38 -3.60 0.39
N VAL A 288 0.45 -2.94 -0.32
CA VAL A 288 -0.86 -3.54 -0.66
C VAL A 288 -0.73 -4.57 -1.79
N ALA A 289 0.15 -4.32 -2.77
CA ALA A 289 0.30 -5.18 -3.94
C ALA A 289 0.63 -6.66 -3.63
N PRO A 290 1.53 -6.99 -2.68
CA PRO A 290 1.72 -8.37 -2.26
C PRO A 290 0.45 -9.00 -1.68
N ILE A 291 -0.33 -8.25 -0.88
CA ILE A 291 -1.57 -8.76 -0.28
C ILE A 291 -2.61 -9.05 -1.37
N GLU A 292 -2.73 -8.15 -2.37
CA GLU A 292 -3.62 -8.33 -3.54
C GLU A 292 -3.23 -9.57 -4.35
N ALA A 293 -1.93 -9.77 -4.60
CA ALA A 293 -1.42 -10.93 -5.31
C ALA A 293 -1.70 -12.26 -4.56
N MET A 294 -1.48 -12.28 -3.24
CA MET A 294 -1.79 -13.40 -2.37
C MET A 294 -3.29 -13.76 -2.42
N ALA A 295 -4.17 -12.75 -2.32
CA ALA A 295 -5.62 -12.95 -2.40
C ALA A 295 -6.05 -13.54 -3.75
N ALA A 296 -5.40 -13.13 -4.83
CA ALA A 296 -5.64 -13.63 -6.18
C ALA A 296 -5.04 -15.05 -6.44
N GLY A 297 -4.22 -15.55 -5.50
CA GLY A 297 -3.65 -16.89 -5.56
C GLY A 297 -2.28 -16.98 -6.23
N ALA A 298 -1.55 -15.86 -6.33
CA ALA A 298 -0.14 -15.88 -6.69
C ALA A 298 0.73 -16.16 -5.46
N VAL A 299 1.84 -16.88 -5.64
CA VAL A 299 2.84 -17.09 -4.58
C VAL A 299 3.72 -15.86 -4.46
N PRO A 300 3.75 -15.16 -3.31
CA PRO A 300 4.62 -14.02 -3.12
C PRO A 300 6.08 -14.43 -2.90
N VAL A 301 6.99 -13.76 -3.60
CA VAL A 301 8.46 -13.79 -3.38
C VAL A 301 8.89 -12.36 -3.08
N LEU A 302 9.20 -12.07 -1.82
CA LEU A 302 9.38 -10.71 -1.34
C LEU A 302 10.79 -10.47 -0.81
N SER A 303 11.26 -9.24 -0.88
CA SER A 303 12.47 -8.81 -0.19
C SER A 303 12.35 -8.97 1.32
N ASN A 304 13.45 -9.24 2.01
CA ASN A 304 13.52 -9.29 3.47
C ASN A 304 13.38 -7.88 4.07
N LEU A 305 12.14 -7.35 4.09
CA LEU A 305 11.82 -6.12 4.79
C LEU A 305 11.07 -6.42 6.10
N PRO A 306 11.38 -5.72 7.21
CA PRO A 306 10.73 -5.98 8.50
C PRO A 306 9.20 -5.93 8.47
N CYS A 307 8.61 -5.10 7.60
CA CYS A 307 7.15 -4.97 7.49
C CYS A 307 6.47 -6.21 6.88
N TYR A 308 7.20 -7.09 6.20
CA TYR A 308 6.63 -8.31 5.62
C TYR A 308 6.54 -9.48 6.61
N ALA A 309 7.16 -9.36 7.80
CA ALA A 309 6.92 -10.31 8.88
C ALA A 309 5.45 -10.32 9.36
N ASP A 310 4.72 -9.22 9.16
CA ASP A 310 3.29 -9.15 9.46
C ASP A 310 2.42 -9.73 8.34
N LEU A 311 3.00 -9.99 7.18
CA LEU A 311 2.28 -10.38 5.98
C LEU A 311 2.35 -11.88 5.73
N LEU A 312 3.54 -12.46 5.82
CA LEU A 312 3.74 -13.87 5.50
C LEU A 312 4.74 -14.55 6.44
N THR A 313 4.62 -15.85 6.51
CA THR A 313 5.58 -16.75 7.15
C THR A 313 6.36 -17.45 6.04
N PRO A 314 7.69 -17.30 5.96
CA PRO A 314 8.50 -17.94 4.93
C PRO A 314 8.26 -19.44 4.84
N ASP A 315 8.25 -19.98 3.61
CA ASP A 315 8.02 -21.39 3.26
C ASP A 315 6.63 -21.96 3.62
N ARG A 316 5.75 -21.18 4.27
CA ARG A 316 4.36 -21.54 4.54
C ARG A 316 3.38 -20.92 3.54
N ASP A 317 3.48 -19.60 3.37
CA ASP A 317 2.53 -18.82 2.54
C ASP A 317 3.24 -17.82 1.61
N GLY A 318 4.55 -18.00 1.39
CA GLY A 318 5.37 -17.23 0.47
C GLY A 318 6.85 -17.46 0.71
N LEU A 319 7.68 -16.76 -0.06
CA LEU A 319 9.14 -16.84 0.05
C LEU A 319 9.73 -15.45 0.32
N ILE A 320 10.81 -15.43 1.08
CA ILE A 320 11.60 -14.22 1.35
C ILE A 320 13.03 -14.45 0.86
N PHE A 321 13.61 -13.42 0.23
CA PHE A 321 15.04 -13.40 -0.11
C PHE A 321 15.71 -12.15 0.44
N ASP A 322 16.99 -12.23 0.76
CA ASP A 322 17.72 -11.08 1.28
C ASP A 322 18.22 -10.17 0.14
N HIS A 323 17.46 -9.10 -0.11
CA HIS A 323 17.79 -8.10 -1.14
C HIS A 323 19.06 -7.29 -0.86
N GLN A 324 19.65 -7.39 0.33
CA GLN A 324 20.89 -6.73 0.72
C GLN A 324 22.10 -7.66 0.64
N SER A 325 21.86 -8.96 0.51
CA SER A 325 22.89 -9.97 0.35
C SER A 325 23.66 -9.75 -0.97
N PRO A 326 24.97 -9.99 -1.00
CA PRO A 326 25.72 -10.10 -2.25
C PRO A 326 25.18 -11.20 -3.18
N ALA A 327 24.50 -12.19 -2.61
CA ALA A 327 23.85 -13.30 -3.31
C ALA A 327 22.35 -13.04 -3.61
N ALA A 328 21.85 -11.79 -3.50
CA ALA A 328 20.43 -11.48 -3.65
C ALA A 328 19.82 -11.98 -4.97
N VAL A 329 20.56 -11.90 -6.07
CA VAL A 329 20.12 -12.41 -7.38
C VAL A 329 20.04 -13.93 -7.37
N GLU A 330 21.03 -14.60 -6.76
CA GLU A 330 21.04 -16.06 -6.57
C GLU A 330 19.82 -16.52 -5.78
N GLU A 331 19.63 -15.95 -4.60
CA GLU A 331 18.52 -16.30 -3.71
C GLU A 331 17.16 -16.10 -4.39
N LEU A 332 16.98 -14.97 -5.10
CA LEU A 332 15.76 -14.73 -5.88
C LEU A 332 15.60 -15.73 -7.02
N THR A 333 16.68 -16.07 -7.72
CA THR A 333 16.66 -17.07 -8.79
C THR A 333 16.28 -18.44 -8.26
N GLU A 334 16.88 -18.88 -7.16
CA GLU A 334 16.57 -20.17 -6.51
C GLU A 334 15.11 -20.24 -6.06
N ALA A 335 14.61 -19.18 -5.43
CA ALA A 335 13.22 -19.09 -5.01
C ALA A 335 12.25 -19.26 -6.19
N ILE A 336 12.49 -18.54 -7.30
CA ILE A 336 11.65 -18.64 -8.49
C ILE A 336 11.81 -20.00 -9.17
N THR A 337 13.04 -20.51 -9.30
CA THR A 337 13.33 -21.84 -9.88
C THR A 337 12.57 -22.94 -9.15
N GLY A 338 12.60 -22.93 -7.81
CA GLY A 338 11.88 -23.90 -6.99
C GLY A 338 10.38 -23.88 -7.18
N LEU A 339 9.80 -22.69 -7.43
CA LEU A 339 8.38 -22.54 -7.75
C LEU A 339 8.04 -22.95 -9.20
N LEU A 340 8.93 -22.69 -10.15
CA LEU A 340 8.74 -23.11 -11.55
C LEU A 340 8.81 -24.62 -11.69
N ALA A 341 9.80 -25.25 -11.08
CA ALA A 341 10.05 -26.68 -11.16
C ALA A 341 9.05 -27.54 -10.36
N ASN A 342 8.34 -26.96 -9.39
CA ASN A 342 7.45 -27.71 -8.52
C ASN A 342 6.04 -27.08 -8.46
N PRO A 343 5.12 -27.47 -9.37
CA PRO A 343 3.75 -26.98 -9.40
C PRO A 343 2.96 -27.27 -8.11
N ASP A 344 3.20 -28.42 -7.47
CA ASP A 344 2.50 -28.79 -6.24
C ASP A 344 2.89 -27.88 -5.08
N ARG A 345 4.19 -27.62 -4.91
CA ARG A 345 4.66 -26.62 -3.92
C ARG A 345 4.06 -25.25 -4.18
N ARG A 346 4.02 -24.82 -5.44
CA ARG A 346 3.40 -23.55 -5.83
C ARG A 346 1.93 -23.51 -5.44
N THR A 347 1.17 -24.57 -5.67
CA THR A 347 -0.25 -24.68 -5.30
C THR A 347 -0.45 -24.64 -3.78
N ILE A 348 0.38 -25.35 -3.02
CA ILE A 348 0.31 -25.37 -1.55
C ILE A 348 0.57 -23.95 -0.99
N LEU A 349 1.65 -23.29 -1.43
CA LEU A 349 1.99 -21.94 -0.98
C LEU A 349 0.92 -20.91 -1.39
N ALA A 350 0.40 -20.99 -2.62
CA ALA A 350 -0.67 -20.10 -3.10
C ALA A 350 -1.96 -20.24 -2.29
N THR A 351 -2.31 -21.47 -1.90
CA THR A 351 -3.49 -21.73 -1.07
C THR A 351 -3.32 -21.11 0.32
N ALA A 352 -2.17 -21.35 0.95
CA ALA A 352 -1.86 -20.76 2.25
C ALA A 352 -1.77 -19.22 2.20
N ALA A 353 -1.15 -18.67 1.13
CA ALA A 353 -1.09 -17.23 0.90
C ALA A 353 -2.49 -16.59 0.82
N ARG A 354 -3.42 -17.22 0.12
CA ARG A 354 -4.80 -16.75 0.01
C ARG A 354 -5.51 -16.72 1.35
N GLU A 355 -5.36 -17.75 2.17
CA GLU A 355 -5.93 -17.78 3.53
C GLU A 355 -5.34 -16.67 4.40
N THR A 356 -4.03 -16.45 4.33
CA THR A 356 -3.39 -15.33 5.04
C THR A 356 -3.93 -13.99 4.57
N ALA A 357 -4.08 -13.77 3.25
CA ALA A 357 -4.59 -12.52 2.69
C ALA A 357 -6.03 -12.20 3.11
N ARG A 358 -6.85 -13.19 3.47
CA ARG A 358 -8.22 -13.01 3.95
C ARG A 358 -8.31 -12.16 5.21
N HIS A 359 -7.29 -12.20 6.06
CA HIS A 359 -7.21 -11.37 7.28
C HIS A 359 -7.01 -9.88 7.00
N PHE A 360 -6.72 -9.52 5.75
CA PHE A 360 -6.55 -8.13 5.30
C PHE A 360 -7.79 -7.60 4.56
N ASP A 361 -8.93 -8.30 4.60
CA ASP A 361 -10.14 -7.81 3.96
C ASP A 361 -10.65 -6.51 4.57
N TYR A 362 -11.20 -5.63 3.73
CA TYR A 362 -11.75 -4.34 4.16
C TYR A 362 -12.79 -4.46 5.28
N ASP A 363 -13.65 -5.48 5.27
CA ASP A 363 -14.67 -5.63 6.30
C ASP A 363 -14.07 -6.02 7.65
N THR A 364 -13.04 -6.87 7.66
CA THR A 364 -12.28 -7.24 8.86
C THR A 364 -11.60 -6.01 9.47
N VAL A 365 -10.84 -5.26 8.65
CA VAL A 365 -10.11 -4.09 9.12
C VAL A 365 -11.04 -2.94 9.53
N ALA A 366 -12.18 -2.77 8.84
CA ALA A 366 -13.20 -1.79 9.24
C ALA A 366 -13.80 -2.13 10.60
N GLN A 367 -14.05 -3.41 10.91
CA GLN A 367 -14.56 -3.86 12.20
C GLN A 367 -13.51 -3.66 13.32
N GLU A 368 -12.24 -3.95 13.06
CA GLU A 368 -11.15 -3.68 14.01
C GLU A 368 -11.08 -2.16 14.33
N LEU A 369 -11.11 -1.33 13.29
CA LEU A 369 -11.10 0.13 13.43
C LEU A 369 -12.32 0.64 14.20
N GLU A 370 -13.53 0.18 13.87
CA GLU A 370 -14.76 0.53 14.56
C GLU A 370 -14.71 0.21 16.05
N THR A 371 -14.21 -0.99 16.39
CA THR A 371 -14.08 -1.46 17.77
C THR A 371 -13.10 -0.57 18.54
N ASP A 372 -11.96 -0.24 17.95
CA ASP A 372 -10.95 0.60 18.59
C ASP A 372 -11.43 2.04 18.77
N LEU A 373 -12.08 2.65 17.76
CA LEU A 373 -12.67 3.99 17.86
C LEU A 373 -13.78 4.04 18.94
N GLY A 374 -14.61 2.98 19.04
CA GLY A 374 -15.61 2.85 20.10
C GLY A 374 -14.99 2.80 21.50
N SER A 375 -13.79 2.24 21.65
CA SER A 375 -13.07 2.24 22.92
C SER A 375 -12.62 3.64 23.35
N LEU A 376 -12.24 4.49 22.40
CA LEU A 376 -11.83 5.87 22.69
C LEU A 376 -12.97 6.71 23.28
N LEU A 377 -14.20 6.51 22.77
CA LEU A 377 -15.36 7.26 23.26
C LEU A 377 -15.80 6.82 24.68
N ARG A 378 -15.51 5.59 25.08
CA ARG A 378 -15.81 5.10 26.44
C ARG A 378 -14.78 5.54 27.48
N SER A 379 -13.60 5.96 27.04
CA SER A 379 -12.49 6.36 27.90
C SER A 379 -12.40 7.88 28.08
N SER A 380 -13.22 8.65 27.34
CA SER A 380 -13.35 10.12 27.40
C SER A 380 -14.51 10.53 28.29
#